data_5d8ba889f43b5cfedd12d8612378fa3c
#
_entry.id   5d8ba889f43b5cfedd12d8612378fa3c
#
_cell.length_a   1.000
_cell.length_b   1.000
_cell.length_c   1.000
_cell.angle_alpha   90.00
_cell.angle_beta   90.00
_cell.angle_gamma   90.00
#
_symmetry.space_group_name_H-M   'P 1'
#
loop_
_entity.id
_entity.type
_entity.pdbx_description
1 polymer ?
#
loop_
_entity_poly.entity_id
_entity_poly.type
_entity_poly.pdbx_seq_one_letter_code
_entity_poly.pdbx_strand_id
1 'polypeptide(L)'
;VFSEEQLTRKQPGEKGIIMVQLENEYIYFDMESEKKEEFLRVLSDACIRNGIDVPLFTCVTPEVRGSHDPVISQLFDMDNQYVWWNMHEAKSRIEKLKAEQPNAPAFVCELQGGWFSTVGGRLSEDSYLDGRHARGMALMAMAGGSTGLNYYMFFGGTHFAGWGARRMTTTYDYGAPLKENGGVGEKYAAVKGIGEVVDKFGGLLVRSRPVRFDVQGADNLTIGIRRAADGTLFVFLLNRDKKQ
;
A
#
# COMPACT_ATOMS: atom_id res chain seq x y z
N VAL A 1 8.42 21.66 12.62
CA VAL A 1 7.06 21.31 12.16
C VAL A 1 6.83 19.81 12.31
N PHE A 2 7.56 18.91 11.62
CA PHE A 2 7.30 17.46 11.71
C PHE A 2 7.42 16.91 13.12
N SER A 3 8.40 17.34 13.92
CA SER A 3 8.60 16.88 15.29
C SER A 3 7.43 17.19 16.23
N GLU A 4 6.68 18.25 15.96
CA GLU A 4 5.55 18.72 16.78
C GLU A 4 4.22 18.06 16.36
N GLU A 5 4.13 17.63 15.10
CA GLU A 5 2.92 17.04 14.53
C GLU A 5 2.84 15.51 14.67
N GLN A 6 3.81 14.89 15.32
CA GLN A 6 3.80 13.44 15.57
C GLN A 6 2.73 13.05 16.58
N LEU A 7 2.12 11.87 16.37
CA LEU A 7 1.09 11.34 17.27
C LEU A 7 1.59 11.21 18.71
N THR A 8 2.88 10.92 18.90
CA THR A 8 3.55 10.84 20.19
C THR A 8 3.56 12.16 20.97
N ARG A 9 3.29 13.28 20.31
CA ARG A 9 3.20 14.62 20.88
C ARG A 9 1.77 15.12 21.08
N LYS A 10 0.78 14.31 20.69
CA LYS A 10 -0.63 14.70 20.69
C LYS A 10 -1.35 14.13 21.91
N GLN A 11 -2.43 14.76 22.31
CA GLN A 11 -3.32 14.25 23.36
C GLN A 11 -4.15 13.07 22.83
N PRO A 12 -4.63 12.17 23.70
CA PRO A 12 -5.51 11.08 23.29
C PRO A 12 -6.72 11.60 22.49
N GLY A 13 -6.91 11.05 21.29
CA GLY A 13 -7.98 11.43 20.36
C GLY A 13 -7.62 12.51 19.35
N GLU A 14 -6.47 13.18 19.49
CA GLU A 14 -5.94 14.09 18.46
C GLU A 14 -5.31 13.31 17.30
N LYS A 15 -5.24 13.96 16.16
CA LYS A 15 -4.61 13.41 14.95
C LYS A 15 -3.15 13.86 14.87
N GLY A 16 -2.30 13.01 14.30
CA GLY A 16 -0.89 13.32 14.11
C GLY A 16 -0.23 12.39 13.10
N ILE A 17 1.03 12.66 12.81
CA ILE A 17 1.89 11.80 12.00
C ILE A 17 2.13 10.50 12.78
N ILE A 18 1.75 9.37 12.20
CA ILE A 18 1.86 8.06 12.85
C ILE A 18 3.15 7.31 12.50
N MET A 19 3.76 7.63 11.36
CA MET A 19 5.01 7.05 10.87
C MET A 19 5.61 7.92 9.77
N VAL A 20 6.90 7.75 9.49
CA VAL A 20 7.62 8.53 8.48
C VAL A 20 8.36 7.58 7.52
N GLN A 21 8.16 7.79 6.23
CA GLN A 21 8.87 7.07 5.17
C GLN A 21 10.24 7.72 4.93
N LEU A 22 11.30 6.92 4.95
CA LEU A 22 12.68 7.40 4.77
C LEU A 22 13.07 7.55 3.31
N GLU A 23 12.60 6.64 2.45
CA GLU A 23 12.95 6.59 1.03
C GLU A 23 11.82 5.91 0.23
N ASN A 24 11.90 5.97 -1.10
CA ASN A 24 10.90 5.36 -1.99
C ASN A 24 11.54 4.49 -3.07
N GLU A 25 11.19 3.21 -3.09
CA GLU A 25 11.55 2.26 -4.15
C GLU A 25 13.06 2.17 -4.42
N TYR A 26 13.85 2.16 -3.37
CA TYR A 26 15.32 2.18 -3.44
C TYR A 26 15.91 0.95 -4.16
N ILE A 27 15.14 -0.13 -4.29
CA ILE A 27 15.51 -1.32 -5.06
C ILE A 27 15.85 -1.02 -6.53
N TYR A 28 15.25 0.02 -7.09
CA TYR A 28 15.47 0.39 -8.50
C TYR A 28 16.77 1.15 -8.76
N PHE A 29 17.53 1.46 -7.72
CA PHE A 29 18.87 2.03 -7.86
C PHE A 29 19.90 0.92 -7.89
N ASP A 30 20.74 0.93 -8.93
CA ASP A 30 21.88 0.03 -9.07
C ASP A 30 23.00 0.45 -8.10
N MET A 31 22.91 -0.05 -6.88
CA MET A 31 23.83 0.25 -5.79
C MET A 31 24.04 -1.00 -4.95
N GLU A 32 25.26 -1.18 -4.46
CA GLU A 32 25.61 -2.27 -3.54
C GLU A 32 24.78 -2.19 -2.24
N SER A 33 24.35 -3.34 -1.72
CA SER A 33 23.50 -3.41 -0.53
C SER A 33 24.10 -2.70 0.69
N GLU A 34 25.43 -2.78 0.88
CA GLU A 34 26.11 -2.08 1.97
C GLU A 34 25.95 -0.55 1.89
N LYS A 35 26.00 0.02 0.69
CA LYS A 35 25.78 1.46 0.48
C LYS A 35 24.33 1.86 0.70
N LYS A 36 23.38 0.99 0.37
CA LYS A 36 21.97 1.19 0.68
C LYS A 36 21.73 1.22 2.18
N GLU A 37 22.32 0.29 2.92
CA GLU A 37 22.23 0.27 4.38
C GLU A 37 22.87 1.51 5.01
N GLU A 38 24.06 1.93 4.55
CA GLU A 38 24.69 3.16 4.99
C GLU A 38 23.80 4.39 4.77
N PHE A 39 23.17 4.50 3.59
CA PHE A 39 22.24 5.57 3.29
C PHE A 39 21.03 5.57 4.23
N LEU A 40 20.45 4.41 4.48
CA LEU A 40 19.31 4.27 5.41
C LEU A 40 19.70 4.66 6.84
N ARG A 41 20.91 4.31 7.29
CA ARG A 41 21.43 4.75 8.60
C ARG A 41 21.52 6.27 8.66
N VAL A 42 22.08 6.92 7.64
CA VAL A 42 22.19 8.39 7.57
C VAL A 42 20.83 9.04 7.65
N LEU A 43 19.83 8.53 6.92
CA LEU A 43 18.47 9.07 6.95
C LEU A 43 17.79 8.83 8.30
N SER A 44 17.91 7.64 8.87
CA SER A 44 17.36 7.29 10.18
C SER A 44 17.94 8.19 11.27
N ASP A 45 19.27 8.32 11.31
CA ASP A 45 19.97 9.19 12.26
C ASP A 45 19.56 10.66 12.10
N ALA A 46 19.37 11.12 10.87
CA ALA A 46 18.89 12.48 10.61
C ALA A 46 17.47 12.68 11.17
N CYS A 47 16.57 11.73 10.98
CA CYS A 47 15.22 11.78 11.55
C CYS A 47 15.26 11.83 13.07
N ILE A 48 15.99 10.92 13.70
CA ILE A 48 16.10 10.83 15.17
C ILE A 48 16.69 12.12 15.76
N ARG A 49 17.81 12.62 15.20
CA ARG A 49 18.44 13.87 15.65
C ARG A 49 17.54 15.10 15.51
N ASN A 50 16.60 15.07 14.58
CA ASN A 50 15.62 16.15 14.39
C ASN A 50 14.30 15.90 15.15
N GLY A 51 14.29 14.96 16.09
CA GLY A 51 13.18 14.73 17.01
C GLY A 51 12.01 13.94 16.42
N ILE A 52 12.27 13.12 15.40
CA ILE A 52 11.28 12.13 14.93
C ILE A 52 11.35 10.91 15.82
N ASP A 53 10.23 10.57 16.48
CA ASP A 53 10.12 9.44 17.41
C ASP A 53 8.94 8.50 17.09
N VAL A 54 8.24 8.73 15.98
CA VAL A 54 7.30 7.76 15.41
C VAL A 54 8.05 6.70 14.59
N PRO A 55 7.46 5.51 14.34
CA PRO A 55 8.10 4.48 13.53
C PRO A 55 8.57 4.98 12.17
N LEU A 56 9.77 4.56 11.78
CA LEU A 56 10.36 4.85 10.47
C LEU A 56 10.20 3.62 9.57
N PHE A 57 9.91 3.85 8.30
CA PHE A 57 9.72 2.76 7.34
C PHE A 57 10.34 3.07 5.98
N THR A 58 10.49 2.01 5.19
CA THR A 58 10.91 2.05 3.80
C THR A 58 9.82 1.49 2.89
N CYS A 59 10.01 1.62 1.59
CA CYS A 59 9.09 1.11 0.60
C CYS A 59 9.87 0.33 -0.47
N VAL A 60 9.58 -0.97 -0.57
CA VAL A 60 10.23 -1.91 -1.50
C VAL A 60 11.76 -1.92 -1.31
N THR A 61 12.20 -2.05 -0.06
CA THR A 61 13.62 -2.13 0.32
C THR A 61 13.89 -3.44 1.07
N PRO A 62 14.09 -4.57 0.35
CA PRO A 62 14.24 -5.90 0.97
C PRO A 62 15.36 -5.99 1.99
N GLU A 63 16.39 -5.16 1.88
CA GLU A 63 17.52 -5.09 2.81
C GLU A 63 17.10 -4.81 4.27
N VAL A 64 15.94 -4.18 4.45
CA VAL A 64 15.36 -3.92 5.79
C VAL A 64 14.76 -5.18 6.40
N ARG A 65 14.22 -6.08 5.57
CA ARG A 65 13.48 -7.26 6.00
C ARG A 65 14.40 -8.28 6.65
N GLY A 66 14.29 -8.41 7.97
CA GLY A 66 15.12 -9.36 8.72
C GLY A 66 16.59 -8.93 8.91
N SER A 67 16.92 -7.66 8.70
CA SER A 67 18.26 -7.14 8.96
C SER A 67 18.66 -7.35 10.42
N HIS A 68 19.93 -7.69 10.64
CA HIS A 68 20.56 -7.80 11.96
C HIS A 68 21.31 -6.53 12.38
N ASP A 69 21.38 -5.52 11.51
CA ASP A 69 21.95 -4.22 11.84
C ASP A 69 21.10 -3.51 12.92
N PRO A 70 21.71 -2.96 13.98
CA PRO A 70 20.97 -2.37 15.10
C PRO A 70 20.06 -1.19 14.71
N VAL A 71 20.40 -0.44 13.67
CA VAL A 71 19.59 0.68 13.18
C VAL A 71 18.56 0.20 12.17
N ILE A 72 19.00 -0.58 11.17
CA ILE A 72 18.13 -1.05 10.10
C ILE A 72 17.04 -2.00 10.63
N SER A 73 17.35 -2.82 11.63
CA SER A 73 16.37 -3.72 12.27
C SER A 73 15.24 -3.03 13.02
N GLN A 74 15.36 -1.73 13.27
CA GLN A 74 14.28 -0.91 13.85
C GLN A 74 13.33 -0.33 12.80
N LEU A 75 13.73 -0.40 11.54
CA LEU A 75 12.88 -0.03 10.42
C LEU A 75 11.98 -1.21 10.03
N PHE A 76 10.93 -0.92 9.32
CA PHE A 76 10.16 -1.95 8.62
C PHE A 76 9.91 -1.54 7.17
N ASP A 77 9.73 -2.52 6.30
CA ASP A 77 9.50 -2.29 4.89
C ASP A 77 8.02 -2.46 4.53
N MET A 78 7.54 -1.65 3.62
CA MET A 78 6.21 -1.75 3.03
C MET A 78 6.27 -2.22 1.58
N ASP A 79 5.15 -2.65 1.03
CA ASP A 79 5.06 -3.14 -0.34
C ASP A 79 4.31 -2.15 -1.25
N ASN A 80 4.78 -2.01 -2.50
CA ASN A 80 4.07 -1.32 -3.57
C ASN A 80 3.46 -2.35 -4.50
N GLN A 81 2.18 -2.26 -4.79
CA GLN A 81 1.45 -3.28 -5.52
C GLN A 81 0.88 -2.75 -6.84
N TYR A 82 1.59 -3.04 -7.93
CA TYR A 82 1.24 -2.72 -9.32
C TYR A 82 1.07 -4.01 -10.13
N VAL A 83 0.07 -4.81 -9.77
CA VAL A 83 -0.14 -6.14 -10.35
C VAL A 83 -1.21 -6.18 -11.44
N TRP A 84 -1.74 -5.02 -11.82
CA TRP A 84 -2.79 -4.89 -12.84
C TRP A 84 -3.96 -5.83 -12.53
N TRP A 85 -4.47 -6.53 -13.55
CA TRP A 85 -5.57 -7.48 -13.38
C TRP A 85 -5.17 -8.83 -12.73
N ASN A 86 -3.89 -9.01 -12.38
CA ASN A 86 -3.45 -10.15 -11.58
C ASN A 86 -3.67 -9.90 -10.07
N MET A 87 -4.79 -9.35 -9.70
CA MET A 87 -5.12 -8.92 -8.34
C MET A 87 -4.90 -9.99 -7.27
N HIS A 88 -4.95 -11.28 -7.65
CA HIS A 88 -4.65 -12.39 -6.75
C HIS A 88 -3.22 -12.34 -6.18
N GLU A 89 -2.28 -11.72 -6.90
CA GLU A 89 -0.91 -11.55 -6.44
C GLU A 89 -0.81 -10.61 -5.23
N ALA A 90 -1.74 -9.66 -5.08
CA ALA A 90 -1.75 -8.78 -3.93
C ALA A 90 -1.83 -9.55 -2.60
N LYS A 91 -2.59 -10.65 -2.57
CA LYS A 91 -2.67 -11.55 -1.41
C LYS A 91 -1.32 -12.20 -1.10
N SER A 92 -0.71 -12.86 -2.09
CA SER A 92 0.55 -13.59 -1.90
C SER A 92 1.73 -12.67 -1.56
N ARG A 93 1.75 -11.45 -2.10
CA ARG A 93 2.77 -10.45 -1.76
C ARG A 93 2.71 -10.04 -0.29
N ILE A 94 1.50 -9.80 0.24
CA ILE A 94 1.33 -9.50 1.67
C ILE A 94 1.68 -10.71 2.55
N GLU A 95 1.30 -11.91 2.14
CA GLU A 95 1.68 -13.14 2.87
C GLU A 95 3.21 -13.29 2.94
N LYS A 96 3.91 -13.02 1.83
CA LYS A 96 5.38 -13.01 1.77
C LYS A 96 5.96 -11.93 2.69
N LEU A 97 5.47 -10.69 2.60
CA LEU A 97 5.94 -9.58 3.45
C LEU A 97 5.82 -9.92 4.94
N LYS A 98 4.69 -10.52 5.35
CA LYS A 98 4.49 -10.96 6.74
C LYS A 98 5.43 -12.07 7.16
N ALA A 99 5.78 -12.97 6.26
CA ALA A 99 6.72 -14.07 6.55
C ALA A 99 8.16 -13.54 6.73
N GLU A 100 8.54 -12.51 5.96
CA GLU A 100 9.87 -11.91 6.00
C GLU A 100 10.06 -10.95 7.19
N GLN A 101 8.98 -10.34 7.68
CA GLN A 101 9.01 -9.44 8.85
C GLN A 101 7.79 -9.65 9.77
N PRO A 102 7.77 -10.78 10.51
CA PRO A 102 6.58 -11.22 11.27
C PRO A 102 6.19 -10.27 12.42
N ASN A 103 7.11 -9.46 12.90
CA ASN A 103 6.89 -8.51 13.99
C ASN A 103 6.54 -7.09 13.53
N ALA A 104 6.53 -6.85 12.21
CA ALA A 104 6.17 -5.56 11.63
C ALA A 104 4.75 -5.58 11.05
N PRO A 105 4.11 -4.41 10.90
CA PRO A 105 2.84 -4.32 10.20
C PRO A 105 3.04 -4.65 8.72
N ALA A 106 2.11 -5.41 8.12
CA ALA A 106 2.11 -5.62 6.69
C ALA A 106 1.26 -4.54 6.02
N PHE A 107 1.90 -3.54 5.46
CA PHE A 107 1.26 -2.36 4.90
C PHE A 107 1.50 -2.29 3.39
N VAL A 108 0.48 -1.87 2.62
CA VAL A 108 0.64 -1.50 1.22
C VAL A 108 0.84 0.01 1.15
N CYS A 109 2.06 0.43 0.83
CA CYS A 109 2.44 1.84 0.74
C CYS A 109 1.87 2.49 -0.53
N GLU A 110 1.87 1.74 -1.64
CA GLU A 110 1.26 2.15 -2.90
C GLU A 110 0.39 1.02 -3.45
N LEU A 111 -0.91 1.11 -3.21
CA LEU A 111 -1.89 0.24 -3.84
C LEU A 111 -2.33 0.88 -5.16
N GLN A 112 -2.14 0.17 -6.27
CA GLN A 112 -2.41 0.69 -7.60
C GLN A 112 -3.82 1.28 -7.74
N GLY A 113 -3.92 2.60 -7.81
CA GLY A 113 -5.18 3.34 -8.01
C GLY A 113 -5.45 3.67 -9.47
N GLY A 114 -4.44 3.55 -10.34
CA GLY A 114 -4.52 3.90 -11.75
C GLY A 114 -3.19 3.75 -12.46
N TRP A 115 -2.92 4.62 -13.44
CA TRP A 115 -1.64 4.71 -14.14
C TRP A 115 -1.45 6.06 -14.80
N PHE A 116 -0.24 6.33 -15.21
CA PHE A 116 0.18 7.58 -15.85
C PHE A 116 -0.49 7.82 -17.19
N SER A 117 -0.72 9.10 -17.53
CA SER A 117 -0.92 9.57 -18.90
C SER A 117 0.44 9.84 -19.54
N THR A 118 0.67 9.29 -20.74
CA THR A 118 1.95 9.41 -21.43
C THR A 118 1.79 10.15 -22.76
N VAL A 119 2.80 10.96 -23.11
CA VAL A 119 2.83 11.67 -24.39
C VAL A 119 2.90 10.65 -25.53
N GLY A 120 1.94 10.73 -26.46
CA GLY A 120 1.81 9.79 -27.59
C GLY A 120 1.35 8.38 -27.19
N GLY A 121 0.92 8.20 -25.93
CA GLY A 121 0.42 6.93 -25.42
C GLY A 121 -1.00 7.03 -24.85
N ARG A 122 -1.34 6.10 -23.99
CA ARG A 122 -2.66 6.05 -23.36
C ARG A 122 -2.80 7.16 -22.31
N LEU A 123 -3.97 7.74 -22.22
CA LEU A 123 -4.33 8.61 -21.10
C LEU A 123 -4.76 7.79 -19.89
N SER A 124 -4.62 8.36 -18.70
CA SER A 124 -5.04 7.71 -17.45
C SER A 124 -6.54 7.41 -17.39
N GLU A 125 -7.34 8.23 -18.07
CA GLU A 125 -8.79 8.05 -18.21
C GLU A 125 -9.14 6.83 -19.07
N ASP A 126 -8.30 6.50 -20.05
CA ASP A 126 -8.45 5.31 -20.90
C ASP A 126 -7.83 4.07 -20.24
N SER A 127 -7.35 4.19 -19.01
CA SER A 127 -6.86 3.05 -18.26
C SER A 127 -8.04 2.11 -18.02
N TYR A 128 -7.88 0.84 -18.40
CA TYR A 128 -8.87 -0.20 -18.15
C TYR A 128 -8.93 -0.65 -16.68
N LEU A 129 -8.28 0.11 -15.78
CA LEU A 129 -8.33 -0.11 -14.33
C LEU A 129 -9.53 0.65 -13.76
N ASP A 130 -10.59 -0.06 -13.51
CA ASP A 130 -11.88 0.46 -13.05
C ASP A 130 -12.12 0.25 -11.53
N GLY A 131 -13.32 0.51 -11.05
CA GLY A 131 -13.70 0.30 -9.66
C GLY A 131 -13.64 -1.17 -9.21
N ARG A 132 -13.79 -2.14 -10.12
CA ARG A 132 -13.64 -3.59 -9.82
C ARG A 132 -12.19 -3.91 -9.51
N HIS A 133 -11.26 -3.33 -10.29
CA HIS A 133 -9.82 -3.44 -10.03
C HIS A 133 -9.48 -2.86 -8.64
N ALA A 134 -9.86 -1.61 -8.36
CA ALA A 134 -9.56 -0.95 -7.09
C ALA A 134 -10.08 -1.73 -5.88
N ARG A 135 -11.31 -2.27 -5.98
CA ARG A 135 -11.90 -3.14 -4.96
C ARG A 135 -11.17 -4.47 -4.83
N GLY A 136 -10.89 -5.13 -5.95
CA GLY A 136 -10.22 -6.44 -5.97
C GLY A 136 -8.82 -6.38 -5.36
N MET A 137 -8.03 -5.37 -5.69
CA MET A 137 -6.71 -5.12 -5.11
C MET A 137 -6.78 -4.99 -3.58
N ALA A 138 -7.66 -4.13 -3.08
CA ALA A 138 -7.81 -3.92 -1.64
C ALA A 138 -8.27 -5.19 -0.91
N LEU A 139 -9.30 -5.88 -1.44
CA LEU A 139 -9.80 -7.11 -0.83
C LEU A 139 -8.75 -8.22 -0.82
N MET A 140 -7.94 -8.35 -1.86
CA MET A 140 -6.88 -9.37 -1.90
C MET A 140 -5.71 -9.02 -0.96
N ALA A 141 -5.32 -7.77 -0.85
CA ALA A 141 -4.34 -7.35 0.15
C ALA A 141 -4.84 -7.63 1.59
N MET A 142 -6.11 -7.31 1.88
CA MET A 142 -6.74 -7.62 3.17
C MET A 142 -6.83 -9.14 3.42
N ALA A 143 -7.14 -9.92 2.40
CA ALA A 143 -7.13 -11.39 2.46
C ALA A 143 -5.76 -11.95 2.83
N GLY A 144 -4.67 -11.36 2.33
CA GLY A 144 -3.28 -11.65 2.70
C GLY A 144 -2.93 -11.24 4.14
N GLY A 145 -3.73 -10.37 4.74
CA GLY A 145 -3.54 -9.86 6.09
C GLY A 145 -2.85 -8.51 6.17
N SER A 146 -3.02 -7.68 5.15
CA SER A 146 -2.60 -6.28 5.21
C SER A 146 -3.25 -5.58 6.41
N THR A 147 -2.46 -4.77 7.09
CA THR A 147 -2.88 -3.97 8.25
C THR A 147 -3.11 -2.50 7.89
N GLY A 148 -2.76 -2.11 6.67
CA GLY A 148 -2.99 -0.78 6.14
C GLY A 148 -2.89 -0.76 4.62
N LEU A 149 -3.64 0.15 4.01
CA LEU A 149 -3.71 0.36 2.57
C LEU A 149 -3.60 1.85 2.28
N ASN A 150 -2.71 2.22 1.36
CA ASN A 150 -2.60 3.56 0.85
C ASN A 150 -2.71 3.53 -0.68
N TYR A 151 -3.72 4.19 -1.24
CA TYR A 151 -3.89 4.21 -2.70
C TYR A 151 -2.92 5.18 -3.35
N TYR A 152 -2.21 4.70 -4.34
CA TYR A 152 -1.43 5.53 -5.24
C TYR A 152 -2.09 5.53 -6.65
N MET A 153 -2.83 6.60 -7.03
CA MET A 153 -3.17 7.73 -6.18
C MET A 153 -4.64 7.66 -5.77
N PHE A 154 -4.97 8.25 -4.61
CA PHE A 154 -6.36 8.47 -4.21
C PHE A 154 -6.91 9.78 -4.79
N PHE A 155 -6.09 10.81 -4.84
CA PHE A 155 -6.38 12.11 -5.42
C PHE A 155 -5.40 12.38 -6.56
N GLY A 156 -5.92 12.68 -7.73
CA GLY A 156 -5.14 13.08 -8.89
C GLY A 156 -4.46 14.46 -8.70
N GLY A 157 -3.48 14.75 -9.53
CA GLY A 157 -2.75 16.00 -9.47
C GLY A 157 -2.42 16.55 -10.86
N THR A 158 -1.86 17.76 -10.85
CA THR A 158 -1.30 18.40 -12.03
C THR A 158 0.16 18.70 -11.76
N HIS A 159 1.04 18.40 -12.68
CA HIS A 159 2.46 18.70 -12.54
C HIS A 159 2.68 20.21 -12.41
N PHE A 160 3.55 20.61 -11.49
CA PHE A 160 3.89 22.03 -11.25
C PHE A 160 4.36 22.70 -12.54
N ALA A 161 3.76 23.86 -12.87
CA ALA A 161 4.04 24.62 -14.08
C ALA A 161 3.95 23.80 -15.39
N GLY A 162 3.23 22.68 -15.39
CA GLY A 162 3.13 21.80 -16.54
C GLY A 162 4.37 20.94 -16.82
N TRP A 163 5.33 20.90 -15.91
CA TRP A 163 6.57 20.13 -16.06
C TRP A 163 6.34 18.66 -15.71
N GLY A 164 5.91 17.88 -16.68
CA GLY A 164 5.82 16.43 -16.54
C GLY A 164 7.20 15.78 -16.47
N ALA A 165 7.28 14.63 -15.80
CA ALA A 165 8.46 13.78 -15.88
C ALA A 165 8.63 13.25 -17.33
N ARG A 166 9.78 12.63 -17.61
CA ARG A 166 10.09 12.08 -18.94
C ARG A 166 8.93 11.25 -19.50
N ARG A 167 8.40 11.64 -20.66
CA ARG A 167 7.26 11.02 -21.34
C ARG A 167 5.90 11.14 -20.65
N MET A 168 5.78 11.86 -19.56
CA MET A 168 4.49 12.13 -18.92
C MET A 168 3.86 13.40 -19.51
N THR A 169 2.53 13.43 -19.54
CA THR A 169 1.74 14.63 -19.85
C THR A 169 1.74 15.59 -18.66
N THR A 170 1.14 16.76 -18.81
CA THR A 170 0.99 17.74 -17.71
C THR A 170 0.03 17.26 -16.63
N THR A 171 -0.94 16.41 -16.98
CA THR A 171 -1.86 15.81 -16.04
C THR A 171 -1.23 14.66 -15.27
N TYR A 172 -1.47 14.63 -13.98
CA TYR A 172 -1.20 13.51 -13.09
C TYR A 172 -2.51 13.01 -12.47
N ASP A 173 -3.59 13.05 -13.24
CA ASP A 173 -4.91 12.54 -12.80
C ASP A 173 -4.85 11.08 -12.36
N TYR A 174 -4.04 10.27 -13.05
CA TYR A 174 -3.77 8.88 -12.73
C TYR A 174 -5.00 7.98 -12.80
N GLY A 175 -6.16 8.50 -13.22
CA GLY A 175 -7.45 7.82 -13.09
C GLY A 175 -7.83 7.58 -11.64
N ALA A 176 -7.46 8.48 -10.74
CA ALA A 176 -7.67 8.37 -9.30
C ALA A 176 -9.15 8.43 -8.91
N PRO A 177 -9.54 7.93 -7.72
CA PRO A 177 -10.89 8.08 -7.17
C PRO A 177 -11.37 9.53 -7.08
N LEU A 178 -10.49 10.48 -6.75
CA LEU A 178 -10.72 11.91 -6.88
C LEU A 178 -9.81 12.46 -7.98
N LYS A 179 -10.41 13.14 -8.95
CA LYS A 179 -9.71 13.68 -10.12
C LYS A 179 -8.84 14.89 -9.77
N GLU A 180 -7.89 15.24 -10.64
CA GLU A 180 -7.00 16.39 -10.45
C GLU A 180 -7.75 17.72 -10.28
N ASN A 181 -8.95 17.86 -10.86
CA ASN A 181 -9.82 19.02 -10.71
C ASN A 181 -10.75 18.98 -9.48
N GLY A 182 -10.58 18.00 -8.59
CA GLY A 182 -11.43 17.77 -7.43
C GLY A 182 -12.75 17.05 -7.70
N GLY A 183 -13.04 16.68 -8.94
CA GLY A 183 -14.22 15.91 -9.31
C GLY A 183 -14.17 14.47 -8.80
N VAL A 184 -15.32 13.85 -8.63
CA VAL A 184 -15.44 12.44 -8.25
C VAL A 184 -15.24 11.56 -9.46
N GLY A 185 -14.25 10.67 -9.37
CA GLY A 185 -13.94 9.67 -10.39
C GLY A 185 -14.78 8.40 -10.24
N GLU A 186 -14.78 7.56 -11.28
CA GLU A 186 -15.54 6.30 -11.34
C GLU A 186 -15.21 5.35 -10.17
N LYS A 187 -13.94 5.30 -9.76
CA LYS A 187 -13.45 4.39 -8.71
C LYS A 187 -13.86 4.79 -7.30
N TYR A 188 -14.35 6.02 -7.11
CA TYR A 188 -14.63 6.56 -5.79
C TYR A 188 -15.63 5.71 -4.99
N ALA A 189 -16.70 5.26 -5.62
CA ALA A 189 -17.70 4.43 -4.97
C ALA A 189 -17.11 3.09 -4.49
N ALA A 190 -16.23 2.49 -5.28
CA ALA A 190 -15.57 1.23 -4.93
C ALA A 190 -14.63 1.42 -3.72
N VAL A 191 -13.81 2.48 -3.74
CA VAL A 191 -12.86 2.80 -2.65
C VAL A 191 -13.59 3.21 -1.38
N LYS A 192 -14.68 4.00 -1.49
CA LYS A 192 -15.56 4.33 -0.37
C LYS A 192 -16.12 3.05 0.28
N GLY A 193 -16.62 2.11 -0.53
CA GLY A 193 -17.12 0.82 -0.01
C GLY A 193 -16.04 0.00 0.73
N ILE A 194 -14.78 0.07 0.30
CA ILE A 194 -13.66 -0.52 1.07
C ILE A 194 -13.47 0.22 2.40
N GLY A 195 -13.53 1.56 2.39
CA GLY A 195 -13.47 2.36 3.61
C GLY A 195 -14.54 1.98 4.62
N GLU A 196 -15.78 1.78 4.17
CA GLU A 196 -16.92 1.35 5.01
C GLU A 196 -16.68 -0.05 5.62
N VAL A 197 -16.07 -0.98 4.87
CA VAL A 197 -15.68 -2.30 5.38
C VAL A 197 -14.60 -2.17 6.45
N VAL A 198 -13.59 -1.32 6.21
CA VAL A 198 -12.50 -1.08 7.17
C VAL A 198 -13.03 -0.40 8.43
N ASP A 199 -13.88 0.59 8.30
CA ASP A 199 -14.49 1.29 9.44
C ASP A 199 -15.28 0.31 10.33
N LYS A 200 -16.06 -0.55 9.72
CA LYS A 200 -16.89 -1.52 10.43
C LYS A 200 -16.13 -2.71 11.01
N PHE A 201 -15.16 -3.25 10.29
CA PHE A 201 -14.54 -4.54 10.60
C PHE A 201 -13.02 -4.49 10.78
N GLY A 202 -12.38 -3.33 10.57
CA GLY A 202 -10.92 -3.20 10.58
C GLY A 202 -10.29 -3.70 11.86
N GLY A 203 -10.86 -3.37 13.02
CA GLY A 203 -10.38 -3.83 14.30
C GLY A 203 -10.38 -5.37 14.51
N LEU A 204 -11.30 -6.08 13.87
CA LEU A 204 -11.32 -7.54 13.85
C LEU A 204 -10.37 -8.10 12.78
N LEU A 205 -10.33 -7.46 11.61
CA LEU A 205 -9.49 -7.89 10.48
C LEU A 205 -8.00 -7.86 10.82
N VAL A 206 -7.49 -6.77 11.41
CA VAL A 206 -6.05 -6.67 11.73
C VAL A 206 -5.59 -7.73 12.74
N ARG A 207 -6.49 -8.18 13.62
CA ARG A 207 -6.24 -9.23 14.62
C ARG A 207 -6.61 -10.63 14.17
N SER A 208 -7.17 -10.77 12.97
CA SER A 208 -7.56 -12.07 12.43
C SER A 208 -6.33 -12.86 11.92
N ARG A 209 -6.46 -14.18 11.86
CA ARG A 209 -5.42 -15.08 11.38
C ARG A 209 -5.91 -15.83 10.14
N PRO A 210 -5.04 -16.16 9.19
CA PRO A 210 -5.41 -16.97 8.03
C PRO A 210 -5.86 -18.35 8.47
N VAL A 211 -6.88 -18.87 7.80
CA VAL A 211 -7.39 -20.24 7.98
C VAL A 211 -7.40 -20.91 6.63
N ARG A 212 -6.98 -22.16 6.58
CA ARG A 212 -7.06 -22.98 5.36
C ARG A 212 -8.29 -23.87 5.43
N PHE A 213 -9.06 -23.86 4.36
CA PHE A 213 -10.14 -24.82 4.11
C PHE A 213 -9.89 -25.45 2.75
N ASP A 214 -10.21 -26.72 2.64
CA ASP A 214 -10.26 -27.39 1.34
C ASP A 214 -11.58 -27.00 0.67
N VAL A 215 -11.48 -26.28 -0.45
CA VAL A 215 -12.65 -25.78 -1.19
C VAL A 215 -12.66 -26.44 -2.55
N GLN A 216 -13.66 -27.28 -2.79
CA GLN A 216 -13.83 -27.99 -4.06
C GLN A 216 -14.51 -27.09 -5.11
N GLY A 217 -14.17 -27.28 -6.38
CA GLY A 217 -14.81 -26.60 -7.51
C GLY A 217 -14.47 -25.10 -7.63
N ALA A 218 -13.32 -24.69 -7.08
CA ALA A 218 -12.92 -23.29 -7.01
C ALA A 218 -11.73 -22.94 -7.96
N ASP A 219 -11.57 -23.63 -9.06
CA ASP A 219 -10.40 -23.53 -9.95
C ASP A 219 -10.17 -22.13 -10.48
N ASN A 220 -11.25 -21.35 -10.69
CA ASN A 220 -11.19 -19.95 -11.17
C ASN A 220 -11.22 -18.91 -10.06
N LEU A 221 -11.25 -19.33 -8.78
CA LEU A 221 -11.31 -18.42 -7.65
C LEU A 221 -9.97 -18.32 -6.94
N THR A 222 -9.64 -17.10 -6.50
CA THR A 222 -8.68 -16.90 -5.42
C THR A 222 -9.47 -16.70 -4.13
N ILE A 223 -9.20 -17.55 -3.15
CA ILE A 223 -9.92 -17.55 -1.87
C ILE A 223 -8.95 -17.16 -0.76
N GLY A 224 -9.37 -16.23 0.07
CA GLY A 224 -8.72 -15.92 1.33
C GLY A 224 -9.72 -16.07 2.47
N ILE A 225 -9.36 -16.78 3.52
CA ILE A 225 -10.22 -16.93 4.70
C ILE A 225 -9.42 -16.56 5.93
N ARG A 226 -10.00 -15.68 6.74
CA ARG A 226 -9.40 -15.21 7.97
C ARG A 226 -10.39 -15.36 9.12
N ARG A 227 -9.90 -15.74 10.29
CA ARG A 227 -10.70 -15.91 11.51
C ARG A 227 -10.25 -14.93 12.58
N ALA A 228 -11.17 -14.13 13.09
CA ALA A 228 -10.95 -13.30 14.27
C ALA A 228 -11.05 -14.11 15.57
N ALA A 229 -10.59 -13.52 16.66
CA ALA A 229 -10.56 -14.20 17.98
C ALA A 229 -11.96 -14.55 18.51
N ASP A 230 -12.98 -13.79 18.15
CA ASP A 230 -14.39 -14.02 18.50
C ASP A 230 -15.06 -15.11 17.63
N GLY A 231 -14.32 -15.73 16.72
CA GLY A 231 -14.82 -16.73 15.79
C GLY A 231 -15.35 -16.21 14.47
N THR A 232 -15.47 -14.90 14.30
CA THR A 232 -15.91 -14.28 13.04
C THR A 232 -15.01 -14.71 11.88
N LEU A 233 -15.62 -15.16 10.80
CA LEU A 233 -14.93 -15.54 9.56
C LEU A 233 -15.09 -14.44 8.51
N PHE A 234 -13.97 -14.02 7.94
CA PHE A 234 -13.92 -13.19 6.76
C PHE A 234 -13.54 -14.04 5.56
N VAL A 235 -14.41 -14.11 4.58
CA VAL A 235 -14.21 -14.87 3.34
C VAL A 235 -14.05 -13.88 2.20
N PHE A 236 -12.89 -13.91 1.56
CA PHE A 236 -12.55 -13.09 0.41
C PHE A 236 -12.56 -13.97 -0.83
N LEU A 237 -13.29 -13.56 -1.84
CA LEU A 237 -13.42 -14.27 -3.09
C LEU A 237 -13.07 -13.34 -4.25
N LEU A 238 -12.15 -13.78 -5.10
CA LEU A 238 -11.81 -13.10 -6.35
C LEU A 238 -12.01 -14.08 -7.51
N ASN A 239 -12.94 -13.78 -8.40
CA ASN A 239 -13.04 -14.49 -9.66
C ASN A 239 -11.91 -14.06 -10.59
N ARG A 240 -11.09 -15.00 -11.04
CA ARG A 240 -9.97 -14.75 -11.96
C ARG A 240 -10.39 -14.79 -13.44
N ASP A 241 -11.63 -15.12 -13.72
CA ASP A 241 -12.13 -15.16 -15.09
C ASP A 241 -12.23 -13.73 -15.64
N LYS A 242 -11.46 -13.45 -16.69
CA LYS A 242 -11.40 -12.13 -17.34
C LYS A 242 -12.59 -11.84 -18.27
N LYS A 243 -13.50 -12.77 -18.42
CA LYS A 243 -14.61 -12.70 -19.40
C LYS A 243 -15.95 -12.26 -18.79
N GLN A 244 -15.96 -11.88 -17.52
CA GLN A 244 -17.18 -11.38 -16.88
C GLN A 244 -17.05 -9.92 -16.46
#